data_415a1f993fc54f66c6a334623801428a
#
_entry.id   415a1f993fc54f66c6a334623801428a
#
_cell.length_a   1.000
_cell.length_b   1.000
_cell.length_c   1.000
_cell.angle_alpha   90.00
_cell.angle_beta   90.00
_cell.angle_gamma   90.00
#
_symmetry.space_group_name_H-M   'P 1'
#
loop_
_entity.id
_entity.type
_entity.pdbx_description
1 polymer ?
#
loop_
_entity_poly.entity_id
_entity_poly.type
_entity_poly.pdbx_seq_one_letter_code
_entity_poly.pdbx_strand_id
1 'polypeptide(L)'
;IANIASRYILEDSNVASVIIGARLGENNYIEEHKKILNIKLSKSDKELIAKSLNLFNKVPGDCGDEYRKPPYLTASGDLSHHLDSMPNIFKVKKINYMRENISSNTSWEKMASYSRAVKHGNRIIVSGTTATHEDKVIGKEDPIAQTDFIIDKIEASISSLGGKLSDVVKRRVFVKNIEDWKKIAETHGKRFKGINPANTLVQAKLVGEEYLVEIEAEAIIKD
;
A
#
# COMPACT_ATOMS: atom_id res chain seq x y z
N ILE A 1 -29.36 -11.76 -19.95
CA ILE A 1 -28.74 -10.86 -20.94
C ILE A 1 -27.37 -11.41 -21.35
N ALA A 2 -26.47 -11.74 -20.42
CA ALA A 2 -25.11 -12.20 -20.74
C ALA A 2 -25.07 -13.38 -21.72
N ASN A 3 -25.91 -14.39 -21.53
CA ASN A 3 -25.95 -15.55 -22.41
C ASN A 3 -26.43 -15.24 -23.83
N ILE A 4 -27.32 -14.26 -24.00
CA ILE A 4 -27.79 -13.80 -25.32
C ILE A 4 -26.66 -13.05 -26.03
N ALA A 5 -25.94 -12.18 -25.33
CA ALA A 5 -24.80 -11.45 -25.87
C ALA A 5 -23.68 -12.41 -26.30
N SER A 6 -23.33 -13.38 -25.46
CA SER A 6 -22.32 -14.39 -25.79
C SER A 6 -22.75 -15.26 -26.98
N ARG A 7 -24.04 -15.62 -27.07
CA ARG A 7 -24.57 -16.38 -28.20
C ARG A 7 -24.53 -15.57 -29.50
N TYR A 8 -24.88 -14.29 -29.44
CA TYR A 8 -24.83 -13.40 -30.60
C TYR A 8 -23.42 -13.34 -31.19
N ILE A 9 -22.41 -13.22 -30.34
CA ILE A 9 -20.99 -13.21 -30.76
C ILE A 9 -20.58 -14.55 -31.35
N LEU A 10 -20.96 -15.70 -30.73
CA LEU A 10 -20.62 -17.05 -31.19
C LEU A 10 -21.26 -17.41 -32.54
N GLU A 11 -22.28 -16.70 -32.97
CA GLU A 11 -22.93 -16.93 -34.28
C GLU A 11 -22.31 -16.09 -35.40
N ASP A 12 -21.29 -15.28 -35.11
CA ASP A 12 -20.47 -14.64 -36.12
C ASP A 12 -19.46 -15.64 -36.70
N SER A 13 -19.40 -15.77 -38.02
CA SER A 13 -18.53 -16.73 -38.71
C SER A 13 -17.05 -16.53 -38.48
N ASN A 14 -16.63 -15.36 -38.03
CA ASN A 14 -15.25 -15.03 -37.70
C ASN A 14 -14.86 -15.34 -36.27
N VAL A 15 -15.81 -15.77 -35.43
CA VAL A 15 -15.58 -16.07 -34.02
C VAL A 15 -15.56 -17.57 -33.79
N ALA A 16 -14.40 -18.11 -33.45
CA ALA A 16 -14.24 -19.54 -33.15
C ALA A 16 -14.71 -19.92 -31.73
N SER A 17 -14.52 -19.03 -30.75
CA SER A 17 -14.86 -19.29 -29.36
C SER A 17 -15.03 -17.98 -28.56
N VAL A 18 -15.72 -18.08 -27.41
CA VAL A 18 -15.85 -17.02 -26.43
C VAL A 18 -15.30 -17.49 -25.10
N ILE A 19 -14.39 -16.71 -24.51
CA ILE A 19 -13.84 -16.97 -23.18
C ILE A 19 -14.75 -16.31 -22.15
N ILE A 20 -15.28 -17.11 -21.24
CA ILE A 20 -16.18 -16.64 -20.18
C ILE A 20 -15.51 -16.85 -18.84
N GLY A 21 -15.34 -15.77 -18.08
CA GLY A 21 -14.85 -15.82 -16.71
C GLY A 21 -15.86 -16.48 -15.79
N ALA A 22 -15.44 -17.47 -15.00
CA ALA A 22 -16.25 -18.09 -13.96
C ALA A 22 -15.64 -17.81 -12.59
N ARG A 23 -16.49 -17.40 -11.64
CA ARG A 23 -16.09 -17.28 -10.24
C ARG A 23 -16.40 -18.60 -9.52
N LEU A 24 -15.37 -19.22 -8.92
CA LEU A 24 -15.52 -20.40 -8.08
C LEU A 24 -15.92 -19.95 -6.67
N GLY A 25 -17.17 -20.13 -6.31
CA GLY A 25 -17.73 -19.72 -5.02
C GLY A 25 -19.12 -20.32 -4.81
N GLU A 26 -19.88 -19.78 -3.86
CA GLU A 26 -21.21 -20.26 -3.49
C GLU A 26 -22.21 -20.27 -4.66
N ASN A 27 -22.03 -19.38 -5.64
CA ASN A 27 -22.87 -19.33 -6.84
C ASN A 27 -22.13 -19.98 -8.02
N ASN A 28 -22.59 -21.14 -8.45
CA ASN A 28 -22.04 -21.85 -9.60
C ASN A 28 -22.58 -21.28 -10.91
N TYR A 29 -21.94 -20.25 -11.44
CA TYR A 29 -22.31 -19.63 -12.71
C TYR A 29 -22.00 -20.51 -13.95
N ILE A 30 -21.24 -21.58 -13.80
CA ILE A 30 -20.86 -22.47 -14.93
C ILE A 30 -22.10 -23.12 -15.53
N GLU A 31 -23.01 -23.60 -14.71
CA GLU A 31 -24.27 -24.24 -15.20
C GLU A 31 -25.18 -23.21 -15.91
N GLU A 32 -25.15 -21.95 -15.45
CA GLU A 32 -25.89 -20.89 -16.11
C GLU A 32 -25.27 -20.57 -17.48
N HIS A 33 -23.96 -20.55 -17.58
CA HIS A 33 -23.25 -20.31 -18.85
C HIS A 33 -23.45 -21.42 -19.88
N LYS A 34 -23.58 -22.68 -19.46
CA LYS A 34 -23.89 -23.80 -20.36
C LYS A 34 -25.20 -23.58 -21.13
N LYS A 35 -26.14 -22.83 -20.60
CA LYS A 35 -27.41 -22.50 -21.29
C LYS A 35 -27.17 -21.73 -22.60
N ILE A 36 -26.01 -21.10 -22.82
CA ILE A 36 -25.66 -20.46 -24.09
C ILE A 36 -25.76 -21.42 -25.27
N LEU A 37 -25.40 -22.68 -25.05
CA LEU A 37 -25.46 -23.73 -26.10
C LEU A 37 -26.88 -24.06 -26.59
N ASN A 38 -27.87 -23.81 -25.74
CA ASN A 38 -29.27 -24.08 -26.01
C ASN A 38 -30.01 -22.86 -26.62
N ILE A 39 -29.39 -21.70 -26.66
CA ILE A 39 -29.97 -20.49 -27.23
C ILE A 39 -29.80 -20.52 -28.74
N LYS A 40 -30.88 -20.25 -29.47
CA LYS A 40 -30.88 -20.02 -30.92
C LYS A 40 -31.46 -18.66 -31.17
N LEU A 41 -30.71 -17.79 -31.84
CA LEU A 41 -31.16 -16.46 -32.22
C LEU A 41 -31.81 -16.51 -33.58
N SER A 42 -33.06 -16.05 -33.67
CA SER A 42 -33.75 -15.88 -34.97
C SER A 42 -33.15 -14.69 -35.72
N LYS A 43 -33.52 -14.59 -37.01
CA LYS A 43 -33.09 -13.41 -37.81
C LYS A 43 -33.62 -12.10 -37.21
N SER A 44 -34.84 -12.10 -36.73
CA SER A 44 -35.47 -10.94 -36.06
C SER A 44 -34.74 -10.56 -34.76
N ASP A 45 -34.28 -11.55 -33.97
CA ASP A 45 -33.51 -11.29 -32.75
C ASP A 45 -32.16 -10.58 -33.08
N LYS A 46 -31.47 -11.06 -34.12
CA LYS A 46 -30.22 -10.48 -34.57
C LYS A 46 -30.42 -9.07 -35.08
N GLU A 47 -31.48 -8.81 -35.87
CA GLU A 47 -31.81 -7.48 -36.34
C GLU A 47 -32.10 -6.50 -35.19
N LEU A 48 -32.86 -6.97 -34.18
CA LEU A 48 -33.16 -6.18 -32.98
C LEU A 48 -31.89 -5.84 -32.19
N ILE A 49 -31.00 -6.83 -32.00
CA ILE A 49 -29.72 -6.63 -31.31
C ILE A 49 -28.85 -5.63 -32.10
N ALA A 50 -28.72 -5.81 -33.39
CA ALA A 50 -27.93 -4.92 -34.24
C ALA A 50 -28.47 -3.47 -34.21
N LYS A 51 -29.80 -3.30 -34.28
CA LYS A 51 -30.44 -2.00 -34.11
C LYS A 51 -30.14 -1.35 -32.78
N SER A 52 -30.18 -2.15 -31.71
CA SER A 52 -29.87 -1.69 -30.34
C SER A 52 -28.41 -1.26 -30.23
N LEU A 53 -27.47 -2.04 -30.78
CA LEU A 53 -26.03 -1.72 -30.75
C LEU A 53 -25.73 -0.41 -31.50
N ASN A 54 -26.48 -0.07 -32.54
CA ASN A 54 -26.31 1.19 -33.27
C ASN A 54 -26.76 2.43 -32.47
N LEU A 55 -27.49 2.26 -31.36
CA LEU A 55 -27.84 3.36 -30.46
C LEU A 55 -26.71 3.74 -29.50
N PHE A 56 -25.69 2.89 -29.35
CA PHE A 56 -24.56 3.18 -28.49
C PHE A 56 -23.49 3.94 -29.26
N ASN A 57 -22.83 4.87 -28.55
CA ASN A 57 -21.65 5.52 -29.09
C ASN A 57 -20.55 4.49 -29.27
N LYS A 58 -19.93 4.46 -30.42
CA LYS A 58 -18.75 3.63 -30.64
C LYS A 58 -17.59 4.14 -29.79
N VAL A 59 -16.95 3.23 -29.07
CA VAL A 59 -15.68 3.53 -28.42
C VAL A 59 -14.61 3.58 -29.51
N PRO A 60 -13.96 4.73 -29.77
CA PRO A 60 -12.95 4.83 -30.82
C PRO A 60 -11.66 4.14 -30.38
N GLY A 61 -10.94 3.57 -31.33
CA GLY A 61 -9.64 2.94 -31.08
C GLY A 61 -9.65 1.44 -31.28
N ASP A 62 -8.52 0.83 -31.00
CA ASP A 62 -8.32 -0.62 -31.07
C ASP A 62 -8.86 -1.32 -29.82
N CYS A 63 -8.99 -2.66 -29.91
CA CYS A 63 -9.41 -3.51 -28.79
C CYS A 63 -8.53 -3.26 -27.56
N GLY A 64 -9.18 -2.89 -26.48
CA GLY A 64 -8.52 -2.58 -25.22
C GLY A 64 -8.20 -1.10 -24.98
N ASP A 65 -8.37 -0.24 -25.98
CA ASP A 65 -8.19 1.21 -25.81
C ASP A 65 -9.19 1.79 -24.79
N GLU A 66 -10.37 1.17 -24.66
CA GLU A 66 -11.39 1.55 -23.69
C GLU A 66 -10.95 1.41 -22.22
N TYR A 67 -9.91 0.63 -21.91
CA TYR A 67 -9.34 0.58 -20.56
C TYR A 67 -7.95 1.20 -20.44
N ARG A 68 -7.34 1.58 -21.55
CA ARG A 68 -5.95 2.05 -21.57
C ARG A 68 -5.84 3.54 -21.82
N LYS A 69 -6.81 4.13 -22.51
CA LYS A 69 -6.76 5.52 -22.95
C LYS A 69 -7.94 6.34 -22.42
N PRO A 70 -7.67 7.56 -21.94
CA PRO A 70 -8.74 8.52 -21.69
C PRO A 70 -9.56 8.78 -22.97
N PRO A 71 -10.88 9.09 -22.86
CA PRO A 71 -11.63 9.30 -21.62
C PRO A 71 -12.32 8.05 -21.07
N TYR A 72 -12.15 6.89 -21.70
CA TYR A 72 -13.03 5.76 -21.42
C TYR A 72 -12.63 4.96 -20.18
N LEU A 73 -11.39 4.59 -20.00
CA LEU A 73 -10.82 3.93 -18.81
C LEU A 73 -11.82 3.11 -17.99
N THR A 74 -12.51 2.18 -18.67
CA THR A 74 -13.70 1.50 -18.12
C THR A 74 -13.37 0.35 -17.19
N ALA A 75 -12.12 -0.10 -17.14
CA ALA A 75 -11.69 -1.21 -16.30
C ALA A 75 -10.57 -0.80 -15.34
N SER A 76 -10.60 -1.35 -14.15
CA SER A 76 -9.54 -1.22 -13.16
C SER A 76 -8.39 -2.22 -13.44
N GLY A 77 -7.85 -2.18 -14.65
CA GLY A 77 -6.65 -2.94 -14.99
C GLY A 77 -5.38 -2.24 -14.52
N ASP A 78 -4.25 -2.88 -14.74
CA ASP A 78 -2.95 -2.23 -14.55
C ASP A 78 -2.75 -1.17 -15.65
N LEU A 79 -3.07 0.07 -15.32
CA LEU A 79 -2.95 1.20 -16.23
C LEU A 79 -1.51 1.68 -16.37
N SER A 80 -0.60 1.25 -15.50
CA SER A 80 0.77 1.77 -15.42
C SER A 80 1.60 1.50 -16.69
N HIS A 81 1.29 0.42 -17.40
CA HIS A 81 2.03 0.02 -18.60
C HIS A 81 1.49 0.61 -19.92
N HIS A 82 0.37 1.30 -19.88
CA HIS A 82 -0.38 1.71 -21.07
C HIS A 82 -0.64 3.21 -21.16
N LEU A 83 -0.25 3.97 -20.15
CA LEU A 83 -0.43 5.42 -20.11
C LEU A 83 0.92 6.10 -19.95
N ASP A 84 1.17 7.14 -20.75
CA ASP A 84 2.35 8.00 -20.58
C ASP A 84 2.32 8.73 -19.22
N SER A 85 1.11 8.94 -18.68
CA SER A 85 0.87 9.45 -17.34
C SER A 85 -0.45 8.93 -16.79
N MET A 86 -0.48 8.59 -15.50
CA MET A 86 -1.74 8.23 -14.81
C MET A 86 -2.68 9.43 -14.79
N PRO A 87 -3.92 9.30 -15.28
CA PRO A 87 -4.90 10.37 -15.16
C PRO A 87 -5.26 10.58 -13.69
N ASN A 88 -5.58 11.81 -13.32
CA ASN A 88 -6.14 12.12 -12.00
C ASN A 88 -7.58 11.56 -11.91
N ILE A 89 -7.68 10.27 -11.57
CA ILE A 89 -8.98 9.55 -11.46
C ILE A 89 -9.79 10.05 -10.26
N PHE A 90 -9.11 10.58 -9.24
CA PHE A 90 -9.76 11.11 -8.05
C PHE A 90 -9.58 12.62 -7.97
N LYS A 91 -10.69 13.35 -7.76
CA LYS A 91 -10.62 14.78 -7.43
C LYS A 91 -10.06 14.90 -6.01
N VAL A 92 -8.77 15.15 -5.90
CA VAL A 92 -8.14 15.45 -4.62
C VAL A 92 -8.49 16.88 -4.23
N LYS A 93 -9.24 17.06 -3.15
CA LYS A 93 -9.35 18.34 -2.49
C LYS A 93 -7.97 18.62 -1.89
N LYS A 94 -7.24 19.59 -2.44
CA LYS A 94 -5.98 20.05 -1.85
C LYS A 94 -6.29 20.64 -0.48
N ILE A 95 -6.03 19.86 0.56
CA ILE A 95 -5.95 20.37 1.91
C ILE A 95 -4.48 20.76 2.08
N ASN A 96 -4.20 22.03 2.38
CA ASN A 96 -2.85 22.52 2.62
C ASN A 96 -2.32 21.96 3.95
N TYR A 97 -1.96 20.67 3.97
CA TYR A 97 -1.13 20.14 5.05
C TYR A 97 0.33 20.33 4.65
N MET A 98 1.03 21.15 5.38
CA MET A 98 2.47 21.24 5.23
C MET A 98 3.08 19.92 5.67
N ARG A 99 3.78 19.26 4.77
CA ARG A 99 4.61 18.11 5.06
C ARG A 99 6.01 18.61 5.40
N GLU A 100 6.50 18.24 6.57
CA GLU A 100 7.85 18.52 7.04
C GLU A 100 8.62 17.20 7.12
N ASN A 101 9.87 17.22 6.67
CA ASN A 101 10.76 16.06 6.73
C ASN A 101 12.04 16.45 7.43
N ILE A 102 12.60 15.55 8.23
CA ILE A 102 13.95 15.67 8.75
C ILE A 102 14.83 14.54 8.23
N SER A 103 16.13 14.85 8.08
CA SER A 103 17.13 13.91 7.64
C SER A 103 18.26 13.84 8.66
N SER A 104 18.79 12.65 8.88
CA SER A 104 20.04 12.44 9.61
C SER A 104 21.27 12.43 8.69
N ASN A 105 21.08 12.70 7.38
CA ASN A 105 22.11 12.78 6.34
C ASN A 105 22.93 11.48 6.13
N THR A 106 22.37 10.35 6.50
CA THR A 106 23.00 9.04 6.27
C THR A 106 23.01 8.67 4.79
N SER A 107 23.97 7.84 4.39
CA SER A 107 24.03 7.27 3.03
C SER A 107 22.79 6.45 2.70
N TRP A 108 22.19 5.77 3.69
CA TRP A 108 20.98 4.99 3.56
C TRP A 108 19.75 5.82 3.16
N GLU A 109 19.58 7.01 3.76
CA GLU A 109 18.49 7.92 3.41
C GLU A 109 18.56 8.37 1.96
N LYS A 110 19.78 8.64 1.47
CA LYS A 110 20.02 9.03 0.08
C LYS A 110 19.76 7.87 -0.89
N MET A 111 20.27 6.69 -0.56
CA MET A 111 20.16 5.49 -1.41
C MET A 111 18.71 5.01 -1.54
N ALA A 112 17.97 4.97 -0.43
CA ALA A 112 16.61 4.43 -0.40
C ALA A 112 15.51 5.50 -0.44
N SER A 113 15.90 6.78 -0.61
CA SER A 113 14.97 7.92 -0.76
C SER A 113 13.94 8.03 0.36
N TYR A 114 14.38 7.90 1.62
CA TYR A 114 13.53 8.08 2.79
C TYR A 114 14.02 9.19 3.71
N SER A 115 13.20 9.58 4.67
CA SER A 115 13.50 10.60 5.68
C SER A 115 13.62 9.97 7.07
N ARG A 116 14.42 10.56 7.97
CA ARG A 116 14.51 10.12 9.36
C ARG A 116 13.14 10.17 10.05
N ALA A 117 12.41 11.25 9.84
CA ALA A 117 11.03 11.38 10.25
C ALA A 117 10.26 12.31 9.31
N VAL A 118 8.96 12.14 9.30
CA VAL A 118 8.00 12.93 8.50
C VAL A 118 6.88 13.40 9.41
N LYS A 119 6.59 14.70 9.38
CA LYS A 119 5.37 15.28 9.96
C LYS A 119 4.37 15.57 8.85
N HIS A 120 3.13 15.22 9.06
CA HIS A 120 2.02 15.56 8.18
C HIS A 120 0.79 15.91 9.02
N GLY A 121 0.43 17.17 9.03
CA GLY A 121 -0.54 17.70 10.02
C GLY A 121 0.02 17.54 11.43
N ASN A 122 -0.77 16.95 12.31
CA ASN A 122 -0.38 16.66 13.69
C ASN A 122 0.27 15.29 13.91
N ARG A 123 0.51 14.51 12.85
CA ARG A 123 1.10 13.17 12.93
C ARG A 123 2.57 13.21 12.58
N ILE A 124 3.41 12.63 13.44
CA ILE A 124 4.84 12.46 13.21
C ILE A 124 5.12 10.96 13.09
N ILE A 125 5.80 10.57 12.03
CA ILE A 125 6.20 9.17 11.77
C ILE A 125 7.72 9.14 11.74
N VAL A 126 8.32 8.34 12.62
CA VAL A 126 9.76 8.11 12.70
C VAL A 126 10.08 6.76 12.07
N SER A 127 10.98 6.77 11.10
CA SER A 127 11.43 5.55 10.40
C SER A 127 12.18 4.61 11.33
N GLY A 128 12.36 3.34 10.94
CA GLY A 128 13.18 2.37 11.64
C GLY A 128 14.51 3.00 12.07
N THR A 129 14.83 2.91 13.34
CA THR A 129 15.95 3.58 13.99
C THR A 129 16.83 2.55 14.66
N THR A 130 18.08 2.50 14.28
CA THR A 130 19.14 1.69 14.87
C THR A 130 20.09 2.53 15.70
N ALA A 131 20.92 1.89 16.52
CA ALA A 131 21.86 2.56 17.43
C ALA A 131 23.11 3.06 16.69
N THR A 132 22.95 3.78 15.59
CA THR A 132 24.04 4.38 14.82
C THR A 132 24.16 5.86 15.14
N HIS A 133 25.36 6.31 15.43
CA HIS A 133 25.75 7.72 15.54
C HIS A 133 26.92 7.95 14.59
N GLU A 134 26.72 8.84 13.60
CA GLU A 134 27.62 8.95 12.46
C GLU A 134 27.87 7.57 11.81
N ASP A 135 29.08 7.09 11.74
CA ASP A 135 29.45 5.78 11.19
C ASP A 135 29.73 4.72 12.27
N LYS A 136 29.35 4.98 13.53
CA LYS A 136 29.62 4.10 14.66
C LYS A 136 28.34 3.53 15.25
N VAL A 137 28.40 2.26 15.62
CA VAL A 137 27.33 1.61 16.39
C VAL A 137 27.59 1.84 17.87
N ILE A 138 26.60 2.42 18.54
CA ILE A 138 26.61 2.62 20.00
C ILE A 138 26.08 1.36 20.67
N GLY A 139 26.70 0.95 21.78
CA GLY A 139 26.25 -0.22 22.53
C GLY A 139 26.44 -1.53 21.77
N LYS A 140 27.60 -1.75 21.14
CA LYS A 140 27.92 -3.05 20.54
C LYS A 140 27.70 -4.16 21.57
N GLU A 141 27.00 -5.22 21.19
CA GLU A 141 26.67 -6.39 22.05
C GLU A 141 25.82 -6.08 23.30
N ASP A 142 25.39 -4.84 23.48
CA ASP A 142 24.53 -4.42 24.60
C ASP A 142 23.14 -3.96 24.11
N PRO A 143 22.11 -4.82 24.16
CA PRO A 143 20.76 -4.46 23.71
C PRO A 143 20.12 -3.37 24.58
N ILE A 144 20.55 -3.19 25.84
CA ILE A 144 20.06 -2.15 26.74
C ILE A 144 20.57 -0.78 26.24
N ALA A 145 21.89 -0.68 26.06
CA ALA A 145 22.52 0.56 25.56
C ALA A 145 22.00 0.93 24.16
N GLN A 146 21.82 -0.05 23.27
CA GLN A 146 21.22 0.19 21.97
C GLN A 146 19.79 0.71 22.08
N THR A 147 18.97 0.11 22.95
CA THR A 147 17.57 0.52 23.14
C THR A 147 17.47 1.95 23.65
N ASP A 148 18.23 2.33 24.67
CA ASP A 148 18.25 3.69 25.22
C ASP A 148 18.66 4.70 24.17
N PHE A 149 19.76 4.45 23.47
CA PHE A 149 20.24 5.35 22.42
C PHE A 149 19.23 5.51 21.26
N ILE A 150 18.58 4.44 20.86
CA ILE A 150 17.51 4.48 19.83
C ILE A 150 16.35 5.38 20.29
N ILE A 151 15.94 5.25 21.54
CA ILE A 151 14.84 6.07 22.08
C ILE A 151 15.25 7.54 22.13
N ASP A 152 16.48 7.87 22.50
CA ASP A 152 17.01 9.24 22.44
C ASP A 152 16.96 9.81 21.03
N LYS A 153 17.33 9.03 20.01
CA LYS A 153 17.23 9.46 18.60
C LYS A 153 15.78 9.66 18.16
N ILE A 154 14.86 8.80 18.58
CA ILE A 154 13.43 8.94 18.30
C ILE A 154 12.89 10.21 18.96
N GLU A 155 13.21 10.44 20.22
CA GLU A 155 12.82 11.65 20.95
C GLU A 155 13.35 12.92 20.28
N ALA A 156 14.63 12.93 19.91
CA ALA A 156 15.23 14.06 19.17
C ALA A 156 14.53 14.30 17.82
N SER A 157 14.19 13.22 17.11
CA SER A 157 13.47 13.32 15.83
C SER A 157 12.08 13.92 15.99
N ILE A 158 11.33 13.48 16.99
CA ILE A 158 10.00 13.99 17.31
C ILE A 158 10.07 15.45 17.76
N SER A 159 11.06 15.79 18.61
CA SER A 159 11.26 17.16 19.12
C SER A 159 11.61 18.13 18.02
N SER A 160 12.41 17.72 17.03
CA SER A 160 12.73 18.54 15.85
C SER A 160 11.51 18.89 14.99
N LEU A 161 10.41 18.13 15.13
CA LEU A 161 9.15 18.36 14.42
C LEU A 161 8.04 18.93 15.35
N GLY A 162 8.44 19.42 16.54
CA GLY A 162 7.57 20.11 17.47
C GLY A 162 6.76 19.21 18.44
N GLY A 163 7.08 17.91 18.49
CA GLY A 163 6.46 16.98 19.42
C GLY A 163 7.32 16.68 20.65
N LYS A 164 6.89 15.74 21.46
CA LYS A 164 7.56 15.25 22.67
C LYS A 164 7.45 13.73 22.73
N LEU A 165 8.31 13.09 23.51
CA LEU A 165 8.23 11.64 23.73
C LEU A 165 6.84 11.22 24.28
N SER A 166 6.21 12.08 25.07
CA SER A 166 4.86 11.86 25.59
C SER A 166 3.74 11.82 24.52
N ASP A 167 4.02 12.29 23.32
CA ASP A 167 3.07 12.30 22.20
C ASP A 167 3.11 10.98 21.40
N VAL A 168 4.04 10.07 21.73
CA VAL A 168 4.13 8.77 21.09
C VAL A 168 2.91 7.93 21.41
N VAL A 169 2.19 7.50 20.36
CA VAL A 169 0.98 6.69 20.48
C VAL A 169 1.21 5.23 20.07
N LYS A 170 2.23 4.99 19.24
CA LYS A 170 2.54 3.66 18.73
C LYS A 170 4.03 3.51 18.47
N ARG A 171 4.50 2.29 18.63
CA ARG A 171 5.85 1.89 18.24
C ARG A 171 5.89 0.42 17.85
N ARG A 172 6.88 0.06 17.05
CA ARG A 172 7.22 -1.33 16.74
C ARG A 172 8.70 -1.54 17.01
N VAL A 173 9.00 -2.63 17.72
CA VAL A 173 10.35 -3.02 18.12
C VAL A 173 10.72 -4.30 17.39
N PHE A 174 11.81 -4.26 16.66
CA PHE A 174 12.42 -5.39 16.00
C PHE A 174 13.66 -5.79 16.80
N VAL A 175 13.77 -7.05 17.17
CA VAL A 175 14.91 -7.56 17.94
C VAL A 175 15.63 -8.65 17.15
N LYS A 176 16.96 -8.60 17.14
CA LYS A 176 17.80 -9.60 16.46
C LYS A 176 17.66 -10.96 17.12
N ASN A 177 17.72 -11.00 18.46
CA ASN A 177 17.57 -12.21 19.25
C ASN A 177 16.38 -12.07 20.20
N ILE A 178 15.44 -12.99 20.12
CA ILE A 178 14.23 -12.93 20.95
C ILE A 178 14.55 -13.09 22.45
N GLU A 179 15.63 -13.77 22.81
CA GLU A 179 16.03 -13.96 24.22
C GLU A 179 16.33 -12.63 24.93
N ASP A 180 16.64 -11.56 24.18
CA ASP A 180 16.89 -10.24 24.74
C ASP A 180 15.61 -9.43 25.00
N TRP A 181 14.42 -9.96 24.62
CA TRP A 181 13.16 -9.22 24.68
C TRP A 181 12.87 -8.61 26.04
N LYS A 182 13.19 -9.34 27.14
CA LYS A 182 12.89 -8.89 28.51
C LYS A 182 13.72 -7.67 28.90
N LYS A 183 15.03 -7.70 28.64
CA LYS A 183 15.95 -6.57 28.90
C LYS A 183 15.53 -5.33 28.12
N ILE A 184 15.21 -5.54 26.83
CA ILE A 184 14.74 -4.48 25.93
C ILE A 184 13.41 -3.91 26.42
N ALA A 185 12.45 -4.76 26.79
CA ALA A 185 11.15 -4.34 27.28
C ALA A 185 11.23 -3.59 28.62
N GLU A 186 12.11 -3.99 29.52
CA GLU A 186 12.32 -3.30 30.80
C GLU A 186 12.93 -1.90 30.59
N THR A 187 13.96 -1.80 29.75
CA THR A 187 14.58 -0.51 29.38
C THR A 187 13.58 0.43 28.76
N HIS A 188 12.86 -0.06 27.80
CA HIS A 188 11.80 0.62 27.11
C HIS A 188 10.66 1.05 28.07
N GLY A 189 10.26 0.16 28.99
CA GLY A 189 9.23 0.45 29.99
C GLY A 189 9.60 1.61 30.91
N LYS A 190 10.88 1.74 31.27
CA LYS A 190 11.37 2.89 32.07
C LYS A 190 11.16 4.22 31.32
N ARG A 191 11.52 4.26 30.03
CA ARG A 191 11.45 5.48 29.20
C ARG A 191 10.01 5.89 28.88
N PHE A 192 9.10 4.94 28.72
CA PHE A 192 7.70 5.21 28.38
C PHE A 192 6.74 5.06 29.55
N LYS A 193 7.25 5.07 30.78
CA LYS A 193 6.42 5.00 31.99
C LYS A 193 5.44 6.18 32.04
N GLY A 194 4.16 5.88 32.15
CA GLY A 194 3.09 6.89 32.17
C GLY A 194 2.62 7.35 30.79
N ILE A 195 3.37 7.06 29.70
CA ILE A 195 2.97 7.34 28.33
C ILE A 195 2.16 6.17 27.76
N ASN A 196 2.65 4.94 27.97
CA ASN A 196 2.01 3.67 27.64
C ASN A 196 1.50 3.59 26.17
N PRO A 197 2.33 3.86 25.16
CA PRO A 197 1.93 3.75 23.75
C PRO A 197 1.65 2.29 23.37
N ALA A 198 0.83 2.10 22.31
CA ALA A 198 0.67 0.77 21.71
C ALA A 198 2.02 0.24 21.24
N ASN A 199 2.29 -1.05 21.51
CA ASN A 199 3.57 -1.69 21.21
C ASN A 199 3.40 -3.03 20.53
N THR A 200 4.30 -3.31 19.58
CA THR A 200 4.50 -4.65 19.00
C THR A 200 6.00 -4.94 19.02
N LEU A 201 6.38 -6.10 19.54
CA LEU A 201 7.77 -6.56 19.53
C LEU A 201 7.83 -7.88 18.74
N VAL A 202 8.75 -7.95 17.77
CA VAL A 202 8.96 -9.13 16.94
C VAL A 202 10.46 -9.38 16.73
N GLN A 203 10.82 -10.63 16.55
CA GLN A 203 12.16 -10.99 16.11
C GLN A 203 12.28 -10.78 14.60
N ALA A 204 13.37 -10.15 14.16
CA ALA A 204 13.67 -9.94 12.76
C ALA A 204 15.18 -9.95 12.50
N LYS A 205 15.58 -10.33 11.30
CA LYS A 205 16.95 -10.11 10.83
C LYS A 205 17.10 -8.64 10.48
N LEU A 206 17.97 -7.95 11.21
CA LEU A 206 18.25 -6.53 10.98
C LEU A 206 19.31 -6.34 9.89
N VAL A 207 19.34 -5.15 9.30
CA VAL A 207 20.32 -4.78 8.28
C VAL A 207 21.60 -4.27 8.96
N GLY A 208 22.58 -5.15 9.08
CA GLY A 208 23.82 -4.96 9.82
C GLY A 208 23.93 -5.93 11.00
N GLU A 209 25.03 -6.67 11.06
CA GLU A 209 25.22 -7.74 12.05
C GLU A 209 25.41 -7.19 13.48
N GLU A 210 25.82 -5.94 13.61
CA GLU A 210 26.04 -5.24 14.87
C GLU A 210 24.77 -4.68 15.52
N TYR A 211 23.67 -4.62 14.80
CA TYR A 211 22.41 -4.12 15.35
C TYR A 211 21.64 -5.24 16.05
N LEU A 212 21.27 -4.96 17.28
CA LEU A 212 20.51 -5.88 18.14
C LEU A 212 19.04 -5.48 18.23
N VAL A 213 18.77 -4.17 18.03
CA VAL A 213 17.43 -3.58 18.14
C VAL A 213 17.24 -2.52 17.05
N GLU A 214 16.03 -2.49 16.51
CA GLU A 214 15.53 -1.41 15.67
C GLU A 214 14.14 -1.00 16.14
N ILE A 215 13.83 0.30 16.18
CA ILE A 215 12.53 0.78 16.65
C ILE A 215 11.98 1.82 15.66
N GLU A 216 10.73 1.70 15.29
CA GLU A 216 9.94 2.73 14.65
C GLU A 216 8.89 3.30 15.60
N ALA A 217 8.52 4.56 15.41
CA ALA A 217 7.56 5.22 16.28
C ALA A 217 6.62 6.15 15.50
N GLU A 218 5.43 6.34 16.08
CA GLU A 218 4.42 7.27 15.61
C GLU A 218 3.95 8.13 16.78
N ALA A 219 3.95 9.44 16.60
CA ALA A 219 3.48 10.40 17.55
C ALA A 219 2.33 11.25 16.99
N ILE A 220 1.42 11.68 17.84
CA ILE A 220 0.33 12.62 17.51
C ILE A 220 0.45 13.80 18.45
N ILE A 221 0.83 14.95 17.90
CA ILE A 221 0.92 16.20 18.65
C ILE A 221 -0.45 16.85 18.78
N LYS A 222 -0.66 17.55 19.90
CA LYS A 222 -1.85 18.39 20.04
C LYS A 222 -1.65 19.68 19.24
N ASP A 223 -2.68 20.08 18.54
CA ASP A 223 -2.75 21.39 17.89
C ASP A 223 -2.73 22.52 18.93
#